data_c7c574f5a63ec7b26537b2304151b1d4
#
_entry.id   c7c574f5a63ec7b26537b2304151b1d4
#
_cell.length_a   1.000
_cell.length_b   1.000
_cell.length_c   1.000
_cell.angle_alpha   90.00
_cell.angle_beta   90.00
_cell.angle_gamma   90.00
#
_symmetry.space_group_name_H-M   'P 1'
#
loop_
_entity.id
_entity.type
_entity.pdbx_description
1 polymer ?
#
loop_
_entity_poly.entity_id
_entity_poly.type
_entity_poly.pdbx_seq_one_letter_code
_entity_poly.pdbx_strand_id
1 'polypeptide(L)'
;MAHSGKRRVTIEQVPQRVWRASGLPFGLLVRQIDADPETGAQTLVVDVPPGWQMPEHWNSADIELLVRDGDLSIAGRQCRRGHYLFLPSGTEIGPVSSTEGATLIFWTDSPFEVRTDERPPPSKPLGETVDLFDPANWRPVQEAFAGVTDTSSHGDLDVPTQCIRLRKVEETGKDTILFVLPRNFAKTALEFHHSTEEIFFLGGWCATDPEHVYRAGEYLCWEPGVIHGVVTGWEAICLSKHHGPLTSPQIPLGATSVDAER
;
A
#
# COMPACT_ATOMS: atom_id res chain seq x y z
N MET A 1 24.04 5.42 10.54
CA MET A 1 23.17 5.26 11.72
C MET A 1 22.30 4.08 11.40
N ALA A 2 22.34 3.04 12.23
CA ALA A 2 21.48 1.86 12.03
C ALA A 2 20.02 2.33 12.11
N HIS A 3 19.22 2.06 11.09
CA HIS A 3 17.79 2.26 11.13
C HIS A 3 17.23 1.38 12.26
N SER A 4 16.32 1.92 13.04
CA SER A 4 15.72 1.22 14.19
C SER A 4 14.79 0.07 13.78
N GLY A 5 14.83 -0.38 12.53
CA GLY A 5 13.94 -1.39 11.95
C GLY A 5 12.46 -0.95 11.80
N LYS A 6 12.15 0.29 12.21
CA LYS A 6 10.81 0.89 12.17
C LYS A 6 10.91 2.32 11.70
N ARG A 7 10.09 2.69 10.73
CA ARG A 7 9.97 4.08 10.27
C ARG A 7 8.51 4.54 10.32
N ARG A 8 8.27 5.67 10.97
CA ARG A 8 6.98 6.34 11.07
C ARG A 8 7.02 7.69 10.42
N VAL A 9 6.00 8.04 9.67
CA VAL A 9 5.88 9.31 8.95
C VAL A 9 4.46 9.85 9.10
N THR A 10 4.32 11.12 9.47
CA THR A 10 3.09 11.89 9.27
C THR A 10 3.14 12.47 7.87
N ILE A 11 2.27 12.03 6.97
CA ILE A 11 2.34 12.30 5.53
C ILE A 11 2.37 13.81 5.24
N GLU A 12 1.55 14.60 5.94
CA GLU A 12 1.46 16.04 5.73
C GLU A 12 2.72 16.81 6.15
N GLN A 13 3.54 16.23 7.02
CA GLN A 13 4.82 16.80 7.44
C GLN A 13 5.95 16.53 6.44
N VAL A 14 5.77 15.61 5.49
CA VAL A 14 6.76 15.36 4.44
C VAL A 14 6.73 16.52 3.45
N PRO A 15 7.88 17.16 3.18
CA PRO A 15 7.95 18.26 2.24
C PRO A 15 7.43 17.87 0.86
N GLN A 16 6.51 18.68 0.34
CA GLN A 16 6.01 18.53 -1.01
C GLN A 16 6.98 19.15 -2.02
N ARG A 17 7.18 18.48 -3.14
CA ARG A 17 8.04 18.96 -4.23
C ARG A 17 7.41 18.70 -5.59
N VAL A 18 7.83 19.42 -6.62
CA VAL A 18 7.47 19.09 -8.00
C VAL A 18 8.06 17.74 -8.36
N TRP A 19 7.22 16.83 -8.85
CA TRP A 19 7.69 15.53 -9.31
C TRP A 19 8.38 15.66 -10.67
N ARG A 20 9.63 15.20 -10.72
CA ARG A 20 10.47 15.22 -11.92
C ARG A 20 10.90 13.80 -12.24
N ALA A 21 10.07 13.07 -12.97
CA ALA A 21 10.44 11.80 -13.57
C ALA A 21 10.62 11.99 -15.08
N SER A 22 11.46 11.15 -15.68
CA SER A 22 11.71 11.19 -17.14
C SER A 22 10.40 10.99 -17.91
N GLY A 23 10.10 11.85 -18.87
CA GLY A 23 8.89 11.81 -19.68
C GLY A 23 7.60 12.29 -19.00
N LEU A 24 7.63 12.57 -17.70
CA LEU A 24 6.45 13.01 -16.95
C LEU A 24 6.13 14.49 -17.26
N PRO A 25 4.88 14.84 -17.65
CA PRO A 25 4.46 16.22 -17.80
C PRO A 25 4.61 17.01 -16.49
N PHE A 26 4.90 18.30 -16.63
CA PHE A 26 5.02 19.20 -15.48
C PHE A 26 3.69 19.34 -14.74
N GLY A 27 3.74 19.64 -13.45
CA GLY A 27 2.60 20.05 -12.63
C GLY A 27 2.25 19.10 -11.49
N LEU A 28 2.69 17.84 -11.51
CA LEU A 28 2.47 16.95 -10.37
C LEU A 28 3.34 17.37 -9.18
N LEU A 29 2.73 17.30 -8.00
CA LEU A 29 3.43 17.48 -6.74
C LEU A 29 3.54 16.14 -6.02
N VAL A 30 4.64 15.92 -5.33
CA VAL A 30 4.90 14.64 -4.67
C VAL A 30 5.47 14.82 -3.28
N ARG A 31 5.01 13.97 -2.35
CA ARG A 31 5.68 13.67 -1.08
C ARG A 31 6.29 12.28 -1.20
N GLN A 32 7.59 12.19 -1.11
CA GLN A 32 8.29 10.92 -1.08
C GLN A 32 8.26 10.38 0.35
N ILE A 33 7.43 9.37 0.55
CA ILE A 33 7.22 8.75 1.85
C ILE A 33 8.35 7.77 2.12
N ASP A 34 8.68 6.93 1.12
CA ASP A 34 9.76 5.97 1.17
C ASP A 34 10.46 5.82 -0.19
N ALA A 35 11.70 5.35 -0.14
CA ALA A 35 12.45 4.92 -1.32
C ALA A 35 13.50 3.89 -0.91
N ASP A 36 13.56 2.82 -1.68
CA ASP A 36 14.61 1.82 -1.58
C ASP A 36 15.77 2.20 -2.53
N PRO A 37 16.95 2.52 -2.00
CA PRO A 37 18.08 2.94 -2.83
C PRO A 37 18.69 1.80 -3.66
N GLU A 38 18.43 0.54 -3.30
CA GLU A 38 18.99 -0.63 -3.99
C GLU A 38 18.14 -1.00 -5.22
N THR A 39 16.82 -1.01 -5.05
CA THR A 39 15.88 -1.37 -6.13
C THR A 39 15.37 -0.18 -6.91
N GLY A 40 15.42 1.03 -6.32
CA GLY A 40 14.79 2.23 -6.85
C GLY A 40 13.28 2.27 -6.68
N ALA A 41 12.70 1.31 -5.95
CA ALA A 41 11.29 1.31 -5.59
C ALA A 41 10.94 2.55 -4.76
N GLN A 42 9.72 3.07 -4.93
CA GLN A 42 9.28 4.29 -4.26
C GLN A 42 7.85 4.16 -3.73
N THR A 43 7.64 4.77 -2.57
CA THR A 43 6.32 4.99 -1.97
C THR A 43 6.06 6.48 -1.89
N LEU A 44 5.04 6.93 -2.60
CA LEU A 44 4.75 8.34 -2.84
C LEU A 44 3.31 8.68 -2.46
N VAL A 45 3.09 9.94 -2.07
CA VAL A 45 1.77 10.57 -2.16
C VAL A 45 1.86 11.63 -3.25
N VAL A 46 1.03 11.49 -4.28
CA VAL A 46 1.04 12.32 -5.48
C VAL A 46 -0.21 13.18 -5.52
N ASP A 47 -0.04 14.50 -5.66
CA ASP A 47 -1.13 15.43 -5.88
C ASP A 47 -1.15 15.83 -7.37
N VAL A 48 -2.25 15.50 -8.02
CA VAL A 48 -2.57 15.81 -9.41
C VAL A 48 -3.41 17.08 -9.42
N PRO A 49 -2.98 18.17 -10.07
CA PRO A 49 -3.78 19.40 -10.10
C PRO A 49 -5.02 19.28 -11.00
N PRO A 50 -6.07 20.10 -10.76
CA PRO A 50 -7.22 20.19 -11.65
C PRO A 50 -6.82 20.50 -13.09
N GLY A 51 -7.45 19.81 -14.05
CA GLY A 51 -7.19 19.99 -15.47
C GLY A 51 -5.87 19.39 -15.99
N TRP A 52 -5.13 18.67 -15.14
CA TRP A 52 -3.90 18.01 -15.56
C TRP A 52 -4.17 16.91 -16.58
N GLN A 53 -3.30 16.81 -17.58
CA GLN A 53 -3.41 15.84 -18.65
C GLN A 53 -2.04 15.26 -19.00
N MET A 54 -2.03 14.01 -19.39
CA MET A 54 -0.88 13.28 -19.89
C MET A 54 -1.30 12.47 -21.11
N PRO A 55 -0.56 12.55 -22.24
CA PRO A 55 -0.88 11.77 -23.44
C PRO A 55 -0.68 10.27 -23.20
N GLU A 56 -1.03 9.49 -24.19
CA GLU A 56 -0.74 8.07 -24.23
C GLU A 56 0.76 7.80 -24.03
N HIS A 57 1.07 6.81 -23.20
CA HIS A 57 2.43 6.50 -22.78
C HIS A 57 2.50 5.07 -22.23
N TRP A 58 3.68 4.64 -21.83
CA TRP A 58 3.89 3.44 -21.06
C TRP A 58 4.92 3.68 -19.95
N ASN A 59 4.88 2.86 -18.91
CA ASN A 59 5.76 2.96 -17.76
C ASN A 59 6.85 1.89 -17.75
N SER A 60 8.04 2.25 -17.26
CA SER A 60 9.15 1.32 -17.06
C SER A 60 8.97 0.38 -15.86
N ALA A 61 8.17 0.79 -14.88
CA ALA A 61 7.98 0.09 -13.60
C ALA A 61 6.56 -0.47 -13.45
N ASP A 62 6.41 -1.50 -12.63
CA ASP A 62 5.11 -1.86 -12.08
C ASP A 62 4.62 -0.74 -11.17
N ILE A 63 3.36 -0.34 -11.33
CA ILE A 63 2.74 0.71 -10.54
C ILE A 63 1.52 0.15 -9.82
N GLU A 64 1.40 0.47 -8.55
CA GLU A 64 0.17 0.37 -7.79
C GLU A 64 -0.28 1.76 -7.40
N LEU A 65 -1.56 2.06 -7.54
CA LEU A 65 -2.11 3.32 -7.09
C LEU A 65 -3.48 3.16 -6.45
N LEU A 66 -3.71 3.95 -5.42
CA LEU A 66 -5.02 4.15 -4.81
C LEU A 66 -5.42 5.62 -4.96
N VAL A 67 -6.57 5.89 -5.56
CA VAL A 67 -7.15 7.23 -5.54
C VAL A 67 -7.69 7.50 -4.15
N ARG A 68 -6.93 8.28 -3.37
CA ARG A 68 -7.29 8.67 -2.01
C ARG A 68 -8.40 9.71 -1.99
N ASP A 69 -8.34 10.66 -2.95
CA ASP A 69 -9.31 11.74 -3.12
C ASP A 69 -9.34 12.23 -4.56
N GLY A 70 -10.46 12.84 -4.98
CA GLY A 70 -10.65 13.38 -6.32
C GLY A 70 -10.97 12.34 -7.38
N ASP A 71 -10.61 12.66 -8.64
CA ASP A 71 -10.89 11.86 -9.81
C ASP A 71 -9.64 11.69 -10.71
N LEU A 72 -9.59 10.56 -11.41
CA LEU A 72 -8.57 10.26 -12.41
C LEU A 72 -9.20 9.46 -13.55
N SER A 73 -8.99 9.87 -14.80
CA SER A 73 -9.33 9.08 -15.98
C SER A 73 -8.05 8.45 -16.53
N ILE A 74 -8.01 7.13 -16.67
CA ILE A 74 -6.88 6.38 -17.22
C ILE A 74 -7.38 5.56 -18.40
N ALA A 75 -6.92 5.85 -19.61
CA ALA A 75 -7.37 5.18 -20.83
C ALA A 75 -8.91 5.18 -20.99
N GLY A 76 -9.58 6.26 -20.60
CA GLY A 76 -11.03 6.38 -20.59
C GLY A 76 -11.74 5.73 -19.40
N ARG A 77 -11.04 4.97 -18.57
CA ARG A 77 -11.58 4.39 -17.36
C ARG A 77 -11.62 5.43 -16.24
N GLN A 78 -12.81 5.71 -15.72
CA GLN A 78 -12.98 6.64 -14.61
C GLN A 78 -12.60 6.00 -13.29
N CYS A 79 -11.65 6.60 -12.59
CA CYS A 79 -11.20 6.22 -11.27
C CYS A 79 -11.51 7.35 -10.31
N ARG A 80 -12.08 7.05 -9.17
CA ARG A 80 -12.48 8.01 -8.14
C ARG A 80 -11.98 7.54 -6.78
N ARG A 81 -12.21 8.34 -5.78
CA ARG A 81 -11.88 7.98 -4.39
C ARG A 81 -12.26 6.54 -4.08
N GLY A 82 -11.31 5.75 -3.56
CA GLY A 82 -11.46 4.35 -3.23
C GLY A 82 -11.19 3.38 -4.38
N HIS A 83 -10.85 3.86 -5.59
CA HIS A 83 -10.42 2.96 -6.65
C HIS A 83 -8.92 2.66 -6.53
N TYR A 84 -8.60 1.39 -6.48
CA TYR A 84 -7.23 0.87 -6.58
C TYR A 84 -6.98 0.29 -7.97
N LEU A 85 -5.78 0.51 -8.50
CA LEU A 85 -5.34 -0.02 -9.79
C LEU A 85 -3.93 -0.58 -9.68
N PHE A 86 -3.70 -1.65 -10.45
CA PHE A 86 -2.38 -2.15 -10.77
C PHE A 86 -2.08 -1.93 -12.26
N LEU A 87 -0.94 -1.33 -12.56
CA LEU A 87 -0.48 -1.03 -13.91
C LEU A 87 0.88 -1.73 -14.11
N PRO A 88 0.91 -2.91 -14.75
CA PRO A 88 2.15 -3.63 -14.98
C PRO A 88 3.15 -2.83 -15.82
N SER A 89 4.43 -3.01 -15.57
CA SER A 89 5.51 -2.48 -16.42
C SER A 89 5.31 -2.88 -17.89
N GLY A 90 5.51 -1.93 -18.81
CA GLY A 90 5.27 -2.11 -20.23
C GLY A 90 3.79 -2.12 -20.65
N THR A 91 2.87 -1.80 -19.74
CA THR A 91 1.47 -1.54 -20.10
C THR A 91 1.37 -0.24 -20.87
N GLU A 92 0.70 -0.27 -22.03
CA GLU A 92 0.30 0.91 -22.74
C GLU A 92 -0.85 1.58 -21.99
N ILE A 93 -0.58 2.76 -21.46
CA ILE A 93 -1.53 3.55 -20.72
C ILE A 93 -2.04 4.65 -21.66
N GLY A 94 -3.32 4.61 -21.97
CA GLY A 94 -3.96 5.67 -22.76
C GLY A 94 -3.87 7.02 -22.04
N PRO A 95 -4.46 8.08 -22.58
CA PRO A 95 -4.36 9.38 -21.94
C PRO A 95 -4.83 9.31 -20.49
N VAL A 96 -4.09 9.99 -19.63
CA VAL A 96 -4.45 10.15 -18.20
C VAL A 96 -4.85 11.60 -17.98
N SER A 97 -5.94 11.83 -17.28
CA SER A 97 -6.40 13.19 -16.96
C SER A 97 -7.12 13.22 -15.63
N SER A 98 -7.16 14.40 -15.03
CA SER A 98 -7.98 14.70 -13.88
C SER A 98 -8.73 16.01 -14.11
N THR A 99 -10.03 16.02 -13.85
CA THR A 99 -10.86 17.22 -14.01
C THR A 99 -10.80 18.09 -12.76
N GLU A 100 -10.97 17.49 -11.60
CA GLU A 100 -11.07 18.20 -10.33
C GLU A 100 -9.78 18.15 -9.52
N GLY A 101 -8.81 17.38 -9.98
CA GLY A 101 -7.59 17.03 -9.24
C GLY A 101 -7.75 15.71 -8.51
N ALA A 102 -6.62 15.15 -8.07
CA ALA A 102 -6.60 13.92 -7.31
C ALA A 102 -5.44 13.90 -6.32
N THR A 103 -5.61 13.17 -5.22
CA THR A 103 -4.51 12.74 -4.35
C THR A 103 -4.41 11.23 -4.42
N LEU A 104 -3.22 10.74 -4.74
CA LEU A 104 -2.94 9.32 -4.93
C LEU A 104 -1.96 8.82 -3.88
N ILE A 105 -2.15 7.60 -3.37
CA ILE A 105 -1.08 6.78 -2.82
C ILE A 105 -0.53 6.00 -4.00
N PHE A 106 0.79 6.03 -4.18
CA PHE A 106 1.42 5.57 -5.41
C PHE A 106 2.71 4.81 -5.09
N TRP A 107 2.82 3.60 -5.60
CA TRP A 107 4.02 2.78 -5.46
C TRP A 107 4.61 2.44 -6.83
N THR A 108 5.93 2.39 -6.88
CA THR A 108 6.67 1.75 -7.97
C THR A 108 7.58 0.68 -7.40
N ASP A 109 7.82 -0.38 -8.14
CA ASP A 109 8.71 -1.48 -7.74
C ASP A 109 10.17 -1.28 -8.20
N SER A 110 10.41 -0.27 -9.03
CA SER A 110 11.69 0.07 -9.64
C SER A 110 11.72 1.55 -10.06
N PRO A 111 12.83 2.08 -10.60
CA PRO A 111 12.88 3.46 -11.08
C PRO A 111 11.80 3.75 -12.12
N PHE A 112 11.01 4.78 -11.84
CA PHE A 112 9.87 5.16 -12.64
C PHE A 112 10.27 6.09 -13.78
N GLU A 113 10.01 5.69 -15.02
CA GLU A 113 10.13 6.49 -16.23
C GLU A 113 8.85 6.37 -17.07
N VAL A 114 8.47 7.47 -17.67
CA VAL A 114 7.39 7.55 -18.65
C VAL A 114 8.00 7.62 -20.03
N ARG A 115 7.52 6.80 -20.94
CA ARG A 115 8.01 6.75 -22.32
C ARG A 115 6.86 6.96 -23.31
N THR A 116 7.08 7.84 -24.27
CA THR A 116 6.09 8.19 -25.30
C THR A 116 6.56 7.86 -26.73
N ASP A 117 7.85 7.59 -26.92
CA ASP A 117 8.54 7.51 -28.21
C ASP A 117 8.87 6.11 -28.67
N GLU A 118 8.89 5.13 -27.80
CA GLU A 118 9.14 3.73 -28.12
C GLU A 118 7.88 2.90 -27.92
N ARG A 119 7.51 2.14 -28.92
CA ARG A 119 6.42 1.18 -28.79
C ARG A 119 6.85 0.07 -27.84
N PRO A 120 6.13 -0.16 -26.72
CA PRO A 120 6.48 -1.22 -25.80
C PRO A 120 6.45 -2.58 -26.50
N PRO A 121 7.17 -3.59 -26.00
CA PRO A 121 6.92 -4.98 -26.35
C PRO A 121 5.43 -5.28 -26.13
N PRO A 122 4.87 -6.40 -26.65
CA PRO A 122 3.43 -6.64 -26.66
C PRO A 122 2.78 -6.22 -25.34
N SER A 123 1.90 -5.23 -25.42
CA SER A 123 1.37 -4.54 -24.25
C SER A 123 0.65 -5.50 -23.32
N LYS A 124 0.99 -5.45 -22.06
CA LYS A 124 0.18 -6.12 -21.03
C LYS A 124 -1.15 -5.36 -20.90
N PRO A 125 -2.26 -6.04 -20.65
CA PRO A 125 -3.53 -5.35 -20.42
C PRO A 125 -3.43 -4.50 -19.14
N LEU A 126 -4.16 -3.38 -19.13
CA LEU A 126 -4.41 -2.64 -17.89
C LEU A 126 -4.97 -3.62 -16.85
N GLY A 127 -4.41 -3.61 -15.68
CA GLY A 127 -4.91 -4.37 -14.55
C GLY A 127 -6.37 -4.03 -14.21
N GLU A 128 -6.99 -4.87 -13.42
CA GLU A 128 -8.34 -4.62 -12.92
C GLU A 128 -8.36 -3.42 -11.97
N THR A 129 -9.49 -2.71 -12.00
CA THR A 129 -9.77 -1.68 -11.01
C THR A 129 -10.58 -2.32 -9.89
N VAL A 130 -10.14 -2.16 -8.66
CA VAL A 130 -10.87 -2.60 -7.47
C VAL A 130 -11.51 -1.39 -6.81
N ASP A 131 -12.84 -1.39 -6.70
CA ASP A 131 -13.58 -0.38 -5.93
C ASP A 131 -13.65 -0.82 -4.47
N LEU A 132 -13.03 -0.06 -3.58
CA LEU A 132 -13.00 -0.35 -2.14
C LEU A 132 -14.36 -0.15 -1.47
N PHE A 133 -15.30 0.53 -2.13
CA PHE A 133 -16.66 0.73 -1.63
C PHE A 133 -17.65 -0.32 -2.11
N ASP A 134 -17.24 -1.21 -3.03
CA ASP A 134 -18.08 -2.33 -3.45
C ASP A 134 -18.05 -3.44 -2.37
N PRO A 135 -19.20 -3.73 -1.70
CA PRO A 135 -19.26 -4.78 -0.67
C PRO A 135 -18.87 -6.17 -1.20
N ALA A 136 -19.01 -6.40 -2.51
CA ALA A 136 -18.67 -7.69 -3.12
C ALA A 136 -17.17 -8.01 -3.08
N ASN A 137 -16.32 -6.99 -2.90
CA ASN A 137 -14.86 -7.15 -2.80
C ASN A 137 -14.40 -7.56 -1.40
N TRP A 138 -15.22 -7.36 -0.37
CA TRP A 138 -14.85 -7.62 1.01
C TRP A 138 -15.00 -9.09 1.39
N ARG A 139 -14.05 -9.60 2.16
CA ARG A 139 -14.03 -10.96 2.69
C ARG A 139 -13.56 -10.94 4.14
N PRO A 140 -14.01 -11.86 4.99
CA PRO A 140 -13.35 -12.11 6.27
C PRO A 140 -11.87 -12.45 6.09
N VAL A 141 -11.00 -11.91 6.95
CA VAL A 141 -9.55 -12.16 6.88
C VAL A 141 -9.24 -13.66 6.89
N GLN A 142 -9.96 -14.44 7.70
CA GLN A 142 -9.79 -15.89 7.78
C GLN A 142 -10.03 -16.60 6.44
N GLU A 143 -10.96 -16.11 5.62
CA GLU A 143 -11.23 -16.67 4.29
C GLU A 143 -10.18 -16.22 3.26
N ALA A 144 -9.82 -14.93 3.30
CA ALA A 144 -8.87 -14.34 2.36
C ALA A 144 -7.45 -14.92 2.51
N PHE A 145 -7.09 -15.35 3.72
CA PHE A 145 -5.76 -15.85 4.08
C PHE A 145 -5.77 -17.31 4.53
N ALA A 146 -6.80 -18.08 4.18
CA ALA A 146 -6.85 -19.51 4.48
C ALA A 146 -5.58 -20.22 4.00
N GLY A 147 -4.88 -20.87 4.93
CA GLY A 147 -3.63 -21.60 4.68
C GLY A 147 -2.35 -20.76 4.60
N VAL A 148 -2.42 -19.44 4.79
CA VAL A 148 -1.22 -18.58 4.75
C VAL A 148 -0.58 -18.42 6.12
N THR A 149 -1.36 -18.31 7.19
CA THR A 149 -0.85 -18.20 8.57
C THR A 149 -1.91 -18.57 9.57
N ASP A 150 -1.49 -18.73 10.82
CA ASP A 150 -2.40 -18.85 11.95
C ASP A 150 -3.17 -17.54 12.15
N THR A 151 -4.31 -17.43 11.47
CA THR A 151 -5.22 -16.29 11.61
C THR A 151 -5.98 -16.31 12.94
N SER A 152 -5.77 -17.31 13.78
CA SER A 152 -6.40 -17.43 15.11
C SER A 152 -6.08 -16.26 16.02
N SER A 153 -4.98 -15.54 15.73
CA SER A 153 -4.57 -14.34 16.48
C SER A 153 -5.43 -13.11 16.26
N HIS A 154 -6.31 -13.12 15.26
CA HIS A 154 -7.22 -11.99 15.01
C HIS A 154 -8.38 -11.88 16.01
N GLY A 155 -8.29 -12.62 17.12
CA GLY A 155 -9.15 -12.52 18.29
C GLY A 155 -10.54 -13.12 18.11
N ASP A 156 -11.13 -13.54 19.21
CA ASP A 156 -12.57 -13.88 19.32
C ASP A 156 -13.37 -12.56 19.28
N LEU A 157 -13.55 -12.01 18.08
CA LEU A 157 -14.36 -10.82 17.91
C LEU A 157 -15.74 -11.23 17.40
N ASP A 158 -16.79 -10.64 17.98
CA ASP A 158 -18.17 -10.79 17.49
C ASP A 158 -18.32 -10.33 16.03
N VAL A 159 -17.38 -9.51 15.55
CA VAL A 159 -17.32 -9.02 14.18
C VAL A 159 -15.93 -9.35 13.60
N PRO A 160 -15.84 -10.20 12.57
CA PRO A 160 -14.57 -10.55 11.96
C PRO A 160 -13.93 -9.35 11.26
N THR A 161 -12.61 -9.25 11.34
CA THR A 161 -11.83 -8.32 10.51
C THR A 161 -12.13 -8.60 9.03
N GLN A 162 -12.49 -7.55 8.30
CA GLN A 162 -12.75 -7.62 6.86
C GLN A 162 -11.53 -7.12 6.08
N CYS A 163 -11.29 -7.70 4.93
CA CYS A 163 -10.22 -7.27 4.04
C CYS A 163 -10.61 -7.37 2.56
N ILE A 164 -9.84 -6.65 1.75
CA ILE A 164 -9.78 -6.81 0.29
C ILE A 164 -8.33 -7.12 -0.05
N ARG A 165 -8.06 -8.26 -0.67
CA ARG A 165 -6.75 -8.51 -1.28
C ARG A 165 -6.72 -7.82 -2.63
N LEU A 166 -5.99 -6.70 -2.69
CA LEU A 166 -5.91 -5.83 -3.87
C LEU A 166 -4.97 -6.39 -4.93
N ARG A 167 -3.87 -7.00 -4.50
CA ARG A 167 -2.88 -7.63 -5.35
C ARG A 167 -2.21 -8.79 -4.62
N LYS A 168 -1.90 -9.84 -5.38
CA LYS A 168 -0.99 -10.91 -4.98
C LYS A 168 -0.11 -11.28 -6.16
N VAL A 169 1.19 -11.39 -5.94
CA VAL A 169 2.18 -11.84 -6.92
C VAL A 169 2.66 -13.21 -6.51
N GLU A 170 2.18 -14.25 -7.17
CA GLU A 170 2.44 -15.64 -6.78
C GLU A 170 3.92 -16.00 -6.77
N GLU A 171 4.69 -15.47 -7.74
CA GLU A 171 6.12 -15.78 -7.90
C GLU A 171 7.00 -15.19 -6.80
N THR A 172 6.62 -14.03 -6.26
CA THR A 172 7.41 -13.30 -5.25
C THR A 172 6.75 -13.28 -3.88
N GLY A 173 5.47 -13.65 -3.82
CA GLY A 173 4.66 -13.56 -2.62
C GLY A 173 4.32 -12.12 -2.19
N LYS A 174 4.67 -11.10 -2.98
CA LYS A 174 4.26 -9.71 -2.71
C LYS A 174 2.74 -9.61 -2.64
N ASP A 175 2.26 -8.85 -1.68
CA ASP A 175 0.83 -8.74 -1.39
C ASP A 175 0.46 -7.30 -1.03
N THR A 176 -0.69 -6.83 -1.51
CA THR A 176 -1.25 -5.53 -1.13
C THR A 176 -2.69 -5.75 -0.67
N ILE A 177 -2.98 -5.33 0.55
CA ILE A 177 -4.19 -5.67 1.27
C ILE A 177 -4.78 -4.41 1.91
N LEU A 178 -6.06 -4.22 1.74
CA LEU A 178 -6.81 -3.29 2.58
C LEU A 178 -7.56 -4.09 3.64
N PHE A 179 -7.46 -3.70 4.91
CA PHE A 179 -8.25 -4.30 5.97
C PHE A 179 -8.85 -3.25 6.90
N VAL A 180 -9.98 -3.62 7.49
CA VAL A 180 -10.69 -2.80 8.46
C VAL A 180 -10.71 -3.54 9.79
N LEU A 181 -10.09 -2.93 10.78
CA LEU A 181 -10.19 -3.39 12.16
C LEU A 181 -11.53 -2.94 12.75
N PRO A 182 -12.34 -3.84 13.29
CA PRO A 182 -13.62 -3.46 13.90
C PRO A 182 -13.42 -2.62 15.17
N ARG A 183 -14.52 -2.14 15.72
CA ARG A 183 -14.51 -1.48 17.03
C ARG A 183 -13.98 -2.43 18.09
N ASN A 184 -13.21 -1.90 19.04
CA ASN A 184 -12.61 -2.66 20.13
C ASN A 184 -11.71 -3.83 19.66
N PHE A 185 -11.14 -3.71 18.43
CA PHE A 185 -10.18 -4.71 17.98
C PHE A 185 -9.03 -4.82 18.96
N ALA A 186 -8.67 -6.05 19.33
CA ALA A 186 -7.51 -6.35 20.14
C ALA A 186 -6.85 -7.66 19.68
N LYS A 187 -5.58 -7.59 19.33
CA LYS A 187 -4.71 -8.74 19.05
C LYS A 187 -3.61 -8.74 20.10
N THR A 188 -3.45 -9.83 20.81
CA THR A 188 -2.50 -9.94 21.93
C THR A 188 -1.19 -10.64 21.57
N ALA A 189 -1.10 -11.23 20.37
CA ALA A 189 0.11 -11.88 19.90
C ALA A 189 1.10 -10.87 19.30
N LEU A 190 2.37 -11.08 19.54
CA LEU A 190 3.46 -10.45 18.81
C LEU A 190 3.73 -11.24 17.53
N GLU A 191 4.22 -10.58 16.51
CA GLU A 191 4.60 -11.18 15.23
C GLU A 191 5.79 -10.46 14.61
N PHE A 192 6.34 -11.02 13.56
CA PHE A 192 7.27 -10.38 12.65
C PHE A 192 7.04 -10.88 11.22
N HIS A 193 7.55 -10.16 10.25
CA HIS A 193 7.51 -10.57 8.84
C HIS A 193 8.92 -10.81 8.33
N HIS A 194 9.08 -11.74 7.40
CA HIS A 194 10.36 -12.00 6.71
C HIS A 194 10.61 -10.99 5.57
N SER A 195 9.65 -10.16 5.26
CA SER A 195 9.72 -9.08 4.26
C SER A 195 9.32 -7.74 4.88
N THR A 196 9.69 -6.66 4.24
CA THR A 196 9.23 -5.32 4.61
C THR A 196 7.71 -5.24 4.52
N GLU A 197 7.09 -4.64 5.53
CA GLU A 197 5.68 -4.26 5.54
C GLU A 197 5.54 -2.76 5.59
N GLU A 198 4.74 -2.21 4.69
CA GLU A 198 4.32 -0.81 4.68
C GLU A 198 2.84 -0.70 5.02
N ILE A 199 2.46 0.25 5.86
CA ILE A 199 1.06 0.48 6.24
C ILE A 199 0.71 1.97 6.11
N PHE A 200 -0.32 2.28 5.32
CA PHE A 200 -0.99 3.56 5.33
C PHE A 200 -2.25 3.48 6.19
N PHE A 201 -2.38 4.39 7.14
CA PHE A 201 -3.58 4.53 7.94
C PHE A 201 -4.53 5.51 7.25
N LEU A 202 -5.67 5.00 6.77
CA LEU A 202 -6.65 5.74 5.96
C LEU A 202 -7.84 6.25 6.78
N GLY A 203 -8.11 5.63 7.94
CA GLY A 203 -9.24 5.97 8.80
C GLY A 203 -9.11 5.36 10.19
N GLY A 204 -9.96 5.79 11.12
CA GLY A 204 -9.96 5.30 12.48
C GLY A 204 -8.65 5.53 13.24
N TRP A 205 -8.34 4.63 14.18
CA TRP A 205 -7.06 4.63 14.86
C TRP A 205 -6.61 3.20 15.21
N CYS A 206 -5.30 3.01 15.28
CA CYS A 206 -4.69 1.73 15.60
C CYS A 206 -3.39 1.98 16.39
N ALA A 207 -3.15 1.18 17.42
CA ALA A 207 -1.87 1.08 18.10
C ALA A 207 -1.27 -0.29 17.82
N THR A 208 -0.08 -0.33 17.24
CA THR A 208 0.68 -1.57 16.93
C THR A 208 1.88 -1.73 17.83
N ASP A 209 2.07 -0.80 18.73
CA ASP A 209 3.10 -0.75 19.74
C ASP A 209 2.64 0.16 20.89
N PRO A 210 3.25 0.07 22.09
CA PRO A 210 2.83 0.84 23.25
C PRO A 210 3.16 2.33 23.17
N GLU A 211 3.94 2.76 22.17
CA GLU A 211 4.51 4.10 22.12
C GLU A 211 3.67 5.07 21.31
N HIS A 212 2.83 4.55 20.38
CA HIS A 212 2.12 5.41 19.45
C HIS A 212 0.74 4.88 19.02
N VAL A 213 -0.20 5.81 18.87
CA VAL A 213 -1.52 5.58 18.27
C VAL A 213 -1.53 6.18 16.87
N TYR A 214 -1.55 5.33 15.87
CA TYR A 214 -1.61 5.71 14.45
C TYR A 214 -3.02 6.16 14.07
N ARG A 215 -3.10 7.17 13.23
CA ARG A 215 -4.35 7.77 12.73
C ARG A 215 -4.30 7.98 11.23
N ALA A 216 -5.44 8.30 10.65
CA ALA A 216 -5.50 8.69 9.24
C ALA A 216 -4.46 9.76 8.89
N GLY A 217 -3.72 9.54 7.78
CA GLY A 217 -2.64 10.42 7.34
C GLY A 217 -1.27 10.07 7.89
N GLU A 218 -1.15 8.96 8.61
CA GLU A 218 0.14 8.42 9.03
C GLU A 218 0.53 7.20 8.19
N TYR A 219 1.83 6.97 8.15
CA TYR A 219 2.47 5.85 7.49
C TYR A 219 3.44 5.18 8.45
N LEU A 220 3.55 3.86 8.33
CA LEU A 220 4.45 3.02 9.10
C LEU A 220 5.13 2.04 8.15
N CYS A 221 6.43 1.80 8.36
CA CYS A 221 7.19 0.76 7.70
C CYS A 221 7.93 -0.08 8.75
N TRP A 222 7.77 -1.38 8.66
CA TRP A 222 8.52 -2.38 9.42
C TRP A 222 9.55 -3.03 8.51
N GLU A 223 10.82 -3.05 8.94
CA GLU A 223 11.86 -3.84 8.27
C GLU A 223 11.70 -5.34 8.59
N PRO A 224 12.26 -6.24 7.74
CA PRO A 224 12.21 -7.67 7.99
C PRO A 224 12.73 -8.04 9.39
N GLY A 225 12.02 -8.94 10.06
CA GLY A 225 12.39 -9.45 11.40
C GLY A 225 12.08 -8.52 12.57
N VAL A 226 11.52 -7.33 12.33
CA VAL A 226 11.13 -6.43 13.43
C VAL A 226 9.89 -6.98 14.12
N ILE A 227 10.03 -7.28 15.42
CA ILE A 227 8.93 -7.77 16.23
C ILE A 227 7.97 -6.62 16.53
N HIS A 228 6.71 -6.84 16.23
CA HIS A 228 5.62 -5.90 16.46
C HIS A 228 4.32 -6.66 16.80
N GLY A 229 3.24 -5.95 17.02
CA GLY A 229 1.94 -6.55 17.38
C GLY A 229 1.46 -6.03 18.73
N VAL A 230 0.55 -6.79 19.39
CA VAL A 230 -0.32 -6.26 20.44
C VAL A 230 -1.13 -5.10 19.89
N VAL A 231 -1.89 -5.41 18.83
CA VAL A 231 -2.67 -4.41 18.11
C VAL A 231 -3.96 -4.13 18.84
N THR A 232 -4.23 -2.87 19.09
CA THR A 232 -5.55 -2.39 19.47
C THR A 232 -6.03 -1.37 18.46
N GLY A 233 -7.35 -1.36 18.18
CA GLY A 233 -7.85 -0.46 17.16
C GLY A 233 -9.34 -0.16 17.29
N TRP A 234 -9.76 0.87 16.57
CA TRP A 234 -11.14 1.30 16.50
C TRP A 234 -11.44 1.80 15.09
N GLU A 235 -12.19 1.00 14.34
CA GLU A 235 -12.56 1.30 12.96
C GLU A 235 -11.35 1.73 12.11
N ALA A 236 -10.17 1.14 12.38
CA ALA A 236 -8.97 1.48 11.65
C ALA A 236 -9.03 0.90 10.24
N ILE A 237 -8.79 1.74 9.24
CA ILE A 237 -8.69 1.36 7.83
C ILE A 237 -7.21 1.40 7.48
N CYS A 238 -6.64 0.23 7.22
CA CYS A 238 -5.22 0.05 6.98
C CYS A 238 -4.99 -0.51 5.59
N LEU A 239 -4.15 0.17 4.80
CA LEU A 239 -3.68 -0.30 3.51
C LEU A 239 -2.25 -0.80 3.70
N SER A 240 -2.08 -2.11 3.74
CA SER A 240 -0.80 -2.79 3.97
C SER A 240 -0.23 -3.33 2.68
N LYS A 241 1.08 -3.22 2.52
CA LYS A 241 1.85 -3.77 1.41
C LYS A 241 3.03 -4.57 1.95
N HIS A 242 3.12 -5.84 1.54
CA HIS A 242 4.23 -6.72 1.84
C HIS A 242 5.13 -6.88 0.62
N HIS A 243 6.42 -6.69 0.80
CA HIS A 243 7.42 -6.76 -0.28
C HIS A 243 7.93 -8.18 -0.55
N GLY A 244 7.31 -9.18 0.05
CA GLY A 244 7.59 -10.60 -0.11
C GLY A 244 6.45 -11.45 0.45
N PRO A 245 6.67 -12.75 0.65
CA PRO A 245 5.63 -13.63 1.18
C PRO A 245 5.11 -13.13 2.52
N LEU A 246 3.79 -13.00 2.62
CA LEU A 246 3.14 -12.72 3.89
C LEU A 246 3.30 -13.95 4.79
N THR A 247 4.21 -13.83 5.73
CA THR A 247 4.40 -14.78 6.83
C THR A 247 4.29 -14.00 8.12
N SER A 248 3.60 -14.54 9.10
CA SER A 248 3.36 -13.87 10.37
C SER A 248 3.58 -14.88 11.52
N PRO A 249 4.86 -15.33 11.73
CA PRO A 249 5.18 -16.17 12.85
C PRO A 249 4.81 -15.47 14.15
N GLN A 250 4.05 -16.16 14.99
CA GLN A 250 3.59 -15.61 16.25
C GLN A 250 4.61 -15.88 17.37
N ILE A 251 4.82 -14.85 18.17
CA ILE A 251 5.71 -14.90 19.31
C ILE A 251 4.86 -14.78 20.57
N PRO A 252 4.93 -15.75 21.52
CA PRO A 252 4.26 -15.62 22.78
C PRO A 252 4.68 -14.36 23.54
N LEU A 253 3.74 -13.69 24.18
CA LEU A 253 4.07 -12.57 25.09
C LEU A 253 5.05 -13.03 26.16
N GLY A 254 6.19 -12.34 26.26
CA GLY A 254 7.27 -12.68 27.20
C GLY A 254 8.41 -13.50 26.59
N ALA A 255 8.32 -13.94 25.35
CA ALA A 255 9.47 -14.49 24.65
C ALA A 255 10.50 -13.39 24.36
N THR A 256 11.77 -13.70 24.58
CA THR A 256 12.87 -12.80 24.21
C THR A 256 13.28 -13.08 22.76
N SER A 257 13.92 -12.12 22.09
CA SER A 257 14.37 -12.24 20.70
C SER A 257 15.24 -13.48 20.40
N VAL A 258 15.76 -14.14 21.41
CA VAL A 258 16.59 -15.36 21.30
C VAL A 258 15.74 -16.61 21.00
N ASP A 259 14.44 -16.60 21.31
CA ASP A 259 13.55 -17.75 21.14
C ASP A 259 12.85 -17.77 19.76
N ALA A 260 12.97 -16.68 18.98
CA ALA A 260 12.31 -16.53 17.68
C ALA A 260 13.08 -17.21 16.51
N GLU A 261 14.31 -17.65 16.72
CA GLU A 261 15.16 -18.31 15.71
C GLU A 261 15.16 -19.85 15.78
N ARG A 262 14.28 -20.47 16.56
CA ARG A 262 14.13 -21.93 16.66
C ARG A 262 12.77 -22.38 16.06
#